data_4b40b0ca0424d2974eac56123fed21ae
#
_entry.id   4b40b0ca0424d2974eac56123fed21ae
#
_cell.length_a   1.000
_cell.length_b   1.000
_cell.length_c   1.000
_cell.angle_alpha   90.00
_cell.angle_beta   90.00
_cell.angle_gamma   90.00
#
_symmetry.space_group_name_H-M   'P 1'
#
loop_
_entity.id
_entity.type
_entity.pdbx_description
1 polymer ?
#
loop_
_entity_poly.entity_id
_entity_poly.type
_entity_poly.pdbx_seq_one_letter_code
_entity_poly.pdbx_strand_id
1 'polypeptide(L)'
;MIYVWRASWKPGLSREQMDGALIRRASWSYPEGLNALAEYWLSGSSPVVISIFETDEYGPILELGLTWQDVFEISCDAACTAEQGLQLGPAILERRQG
;
A
#
# COMPACT_ATOMS: atom_id res chain seq x y z
N MET A 1 -1.08 -2.96 12.90
CA MET A 1 0.03 -2.29 12.20
C MET A 1 -0.49 -1.62 10.95
N ILE A 2 -0.10 -0.39 10.74
CA ILE A 2 -0.46 0.37 9.55
C ILE A 2 0.57 0.12 8.46
N TYR A 3 0.10 0.00 7.21
CA TYR A 3 0.95 -0.17 6.04
C TYR A 3 0.57 0.85 4.98
N VAL A 4 1.58 1.32 4.25
CA VAL A 4 1.40 2.15 3.07
C VAL A 4 1.81 1.32 1.86
N TRP A 5 0.85 1.06 1.00
CA TRP A 5 1.01 0.25 -0.20
C TRP A 5 0.98 1.19 -1.40
N ARG A 6 1.99 1.08 -2.26
CA ARG A 6 2.12 1.94 -3.43
C ARG A 6 2.24 1.08 -4.66
N ALA A 7 1.55 1.48 -5.72
CA ALA A 7 1.59 0.77 -6.99
C ALA A 7 1.91 1.74 -8.11
N SER A 8 2.85 1.35 -8.94
CA SER A 8 3.23 2.07 -10.16
C SER A 8 2.98 1.18 -11.35
N TRP A 9 2.55 1.75 -12.49
CA TRP A 9 2.36 0.94 -13.68
C TRP A 9 3.67 0.28 -14.10
N LYS A 10 3.62 -0.99 -14.45
CA LYS A 10 4.74 -1.63 -15.11
C LYS A 10 4.98 -0.99 -16.47
N PRO A 11 6.23 -0.90 -16.92
CA PRO A 11 6.51 -0.39 -18.28
C PRO A 11 5.95 -1.35 -19.34
N GLY A 12 5.57 -0.79 -20.48
CA GLY A 12 5.16 -1.58 -21.63
C GLY A 12 3.72 -2.08 -21.63
N LEU A 13 2.89 -1.65 -20.68
CA LEU A 13 1.49 -2.03 -20.69
C LEU A 13 0.72 -1.30 -21.79
N SER A 14 -0.17 -2.03 -22.46
CA SER A 14 -1.11 -1.44 -23.41
C SER A 14 -2.22 -0.69 -22.67
N ARG A 15 -2.91 0.17 -23.38
CA ARG A 15 -4.11 0.82 -22.85
C ARG A 15 -5.14 -0.22 -22.40
N GLU A 16 -5.31 -1.28 -23.20
CA GLU A 16 -6.26 -2.34 -22.88
C GLU A 16 -5.93 -3.02 -21.55
N GLN A 17 -4.64 -3.26 -21.29
CA GLN A 17 -4.20 -3.85 -20.02
C GLN A 17 -4.47 -2.91 -18.84
N MET A 18 -4.23 -1.62 -19.02
CA MET A 18 -4.52 -0.62 -17.97
C MET A 18 -6.03 -0.49 -17.72
N ASP A 19 -6.81 -0.47 -18.78
CA ASP A 19 -8.29 -0.43 -18.66
C ASP A 19 -8.80 -1.69 -17.96
N GLY A 20 -8.19 -2.84 -18.25
CA GLY A 20 -8.51 -4.11 -17.58
C GLY A 20 -8.28 -4.06 -16.09
N ALA A 21 -7.24 -3.37 -15.65
CA ALA A 21 -6.96 -3.18 -14.22
C ALA A 21 -8.08 -2.36 -13.54
N LEU A 22 -8.56 -1.32 -14.21
CA LEU A 22 -9.67 -0.51 -13.70
C LEU A 22 -10.96 -1.34 -13.61
N ILE A 23 -11.24 -2.14 -14.62
CA ILE A 23 -12.42 -3.02 -14.63
C ILE A 23 -12.32 -4.02 -13.46
N ARG A 24 -11.15 -4.61 -13.25
CA ARG A 24 -10.91 -5.53 -12.12
C ARG A 24 -11.16 -4.83 -10.79
N ARG A 25 -10.62 -3.61 -10.63
CA ARG A 25 -10.79 -2.85 -9.38
C ARG A 25 -12.25 -2.60 -9.06
N ALA A 26 -13.08 -2.36 -10.06
CA ALA A 26 -14.49 -2.05 -9.87
C ALA A 26 -15.27 -3.21 -9.21
N SER A 27 -14.84 -4.46 -9.41
CA SER A 27 -15.49 -5.64 -8.85
C SER A 27 -14.69 -6.32 -7.74
N TRP A 28 -13.53 -5.79 -7.39
CA TRP A 28 -12.63 -6.37 -6.41
C TRP A 28 -12.87 -5.77 -5.02
N SER A 29 -12.69 -6.58 -4.00
CA SER A 29 -12.75 -6.15 -2.60
C SER A 29 -11.44 -6.49 -1.91
N TYR A 30 -11.07 -5.68 -0.91
CA TYR A 30 -9.90 -5.95 -0.11
C TYR A 30 -10.01 -7.32 0.59
N PRO A 31 -8.88 -8.04 0.77
CA PRO A 31 -8.90 -9.33 1.45
C PRO A 31 -9.43 -9.24 2.87
N GLU A 32 -10.00 -10.33 3.37
CA GLU A 32 -10.35 -10.44 4.77
C GLU A 32 -9.11 -10.34 5.65
N GLY A 33 -9.26 -9.80 6.84
CA GLY A 33 -8.15 -9.61 7.78
C GLY A 33 -7.37 -8.32 7.56
N LEU A 34 -7.78 -7.53 6.60
CA LEU A 34 -7.19 -6.24 6.28
C LEU A 34 -8.27 -5.16 6.34
N ASN A 35 -8.01 -4.11 7.11
CA ASN A 35 -8.92 -2.98 7.22
C ASN A 35 -8.39 -1.81 6.39
N ALA A 36 -9.04 -1.52 5.27
CA ALA A 36 -8.66 -0.41 4.40
C ALA A 36 -9.03 0.92 5.05
N LEU A 37 -8.06 1.80 5.23
CA LEU A 37 -8.26 3.12 5.82
C LEU A 37 -8.45 4.18 4.75
N ALA A 38 -7.71 4.11 3.65
CA ALA A 38 -7.79 5.08 2.57
C ALA A 38 -7.19 4.49 1.30
N GLU A 39 -7.69 4.95 0.17
CA GLU A 39 -7.12 4.63 -1.13
C GLU A 39 -7.18 5.89 -1.99
N TYR A 40 -6.06 6.25 -2.60
CA TYR A 40 -5.96 7.41 -3.48
C TYR A 40 -5.40 7.00 -4.83
N TRP A 41 -5.97 7.55 -5.88
CA TRP A 41 -5.47 7.41 -7.23
C TRP A 41 -4.85 8.72 -7.66
N LEU A 42 -3.62 8.66 -8.14
CA LEU A 42 -2.86 9.84 -8.48
C LEU A 42 -2.83 10.03 -10.00
N SER A 43 -2.75 11.29 -10.42
CA SER A 43 -2.69 11.62 -11.85
C SER A 43 -1.33 11.31 -12.47
N GLY A 44 -0.29 11.14 -11.64
CA GLY A 44 1.04 10.72 -12.10
C GLY A 44 1.07 9.23 -12.42
N SER A 45 2.25 8.73 -12.75
CA SER A 45 2.43 7.32 -13.11
C SER A 45 3.23 6.52 -12.08
N SER A 46 3.86 7.16 -11.13
CA SER A 46 4.77 6.49 -10.21
C SER A 46 4.81 7.19 -8.84
N PRO A 47 3.99 6.75 -7.88
CA PRO A 47 2.94 5.75 -7.99
C PRO A 47 1.65 6.30 -8.61
N VAL A 48 0.78 5.41 -9.05
CA VAL A 48 -0.58 5.77 -9.50
C VAL A 48 -1.62 5.47 -8.44
N VAL A 49 -1.32 4.57 -7.51
CA VAL A 49 -2.21 4.21 -6.40
C VAL A 49 -1.43 4.23 -5.10
N ILE A 50 -2.06 4.82 -4.08
CA ILE A 50 -1.60 4.71 -2.70
C ILE A 50 -2.78 4.13 -1.91
N SER A 51 -2.54 3.03 -1.19
CA SER A 51 -3.50 2.44 -0.29
C SER A 51 -2.92 2.38 1.11
N ILE A 52 -3.71 2.81 2.09
CA ILE A 52 -3.32 2.79 3.49
C ILE A 52 -4.27 1.86 4.21
N PHE A 53 -3.73 0.87 4.88
CA PHE A 53 -4.53 -0.13 5.57
C PHE A 53 -3.84 -0.61 6.83
N GLU A 54 -4.59 -1.30 7.67
CA GLU A 54 -4.04 -1.93 8.86
C GLU A 54 -4.37 -3.42 8.85
N THR A 55 -3.44 -4.21 9.34
CA THR A 55 -3.61 -5.64 9.52
C THR A 55 -2.57 -6.15 10.51
N ASP A 56 -2.91 -7.24 11.20
CA ASP A 56 -1.98 -7.96 12.06
C ASP A 56 -1.47 -9.24 11.40
N GLU A 57 -1.86 -9.48 10.15
CA GLU A 57 -1.56 -10.71 9.43
C GLU A 57 -0.80 -10.42 8.14
N TYR A 58 0.12 -11.31 7.79
CA TYR A 58 0.85 -11.18 6.53
C TYR A 58 0.05 -11.69 5.33
N GLY A 59 -0.80 -12.70 5.53
CA GLY A 59 -1.57 -13.31 4.45
C GLY A 59 -2.32 -12.32 3.55
N PRO A 60 -3.09 -11.40 4.12
CA PRO A 60 -3.79 -10.40 3.32
C PRO A 60 -2.87 -9.50 2.50
N ILE A 61 -1.68 -9.18 3.03
CA ILE A 61 -0.69 -8.37 2.30
C ILE A 61 -0.15 -9.14 1.10
N LEU A 62 0.15 -10.42 1.29
CA LEU A 62 0.61 -11.28 0.20
C LEU A 62 -0.47 -11.42 -0.87
N GLU A 63 -1.71 -11.64 -0.46
CA GLU A 63 -2.85 -11.75 -1.39
C GLU A 63 -3.01 -10.47 -2.22
N LEU A 64 -2.89 -9.32 -1.58
CA LEU A 64 -2.99 -8.03 -2.26
C LEU A 64 -1.91 -7.89 -3.34
N GLY A 65 -0.67 -8.28 -3.01
CA GLY A 65 0.43 -8.25 -3.96
C GLY A 65 0.21 -9.21 -5.13
N LEU A 66 -0.17 -10.45 -4.84
CA LEU A 66 -0.41 -11.46 -5.87
C LEU A 66 -1.56 -11.08 -6.82
N THR A 67 -2.55 -10.37 -6.30
CA THR A 67 -3.69 -9.94 -7.11
C THR A 67 -3.29 -8.89 -8.15
N TRP A 68 -2.35 -8.00 -7.83
CA TRP A 68 -2.06 -6.81 -8.63
C TRP A 68 -0.68 -6.78 -9.27
N GLN A 69 0.19 -7.76 -8.98
CA GLN A 69 1.57 -7.73 -9.46
C GLN A 69 1.72 -7.92 -10.97
N ASP A 70 0.66 -8.34 -11.64
CA ASP A 70 0.70 -8.50 -13.10
C ASP A 70 0.78 -7.15 -13.84
N VAL A 71 0.18 -6.10 -13.27
CA VAL A 71 0.14 -4.77 -13.90
C VAL A 71 0.91 -3.71 -13.12
N PHE A 72 1.24 -3.96 -11.85
CA PHE A 72 1.91 -2.99 -10.99
C PHE A 72 3.25 -3.48 -10.47
N GLU A 73 4.17 -2.53 -10.36
CA GLU A 73 5.30 -2.64 -9.46
C GLU A 73 4.83 -2.12 -8.11
N ILE A 74 4.98 -2.94 -7.07
CA ILE A 74 4.37 -2.70 -5.77
C ILE A 74 5.44 -2.53 -4.71
N SER A 75 5.26 -1.55 -3.83
CA SER A 75 6.00 -1.45 -2.57
C SER A 75 5.01 -1.34 -1.42
N CYS A 76 5.36 -1.95 -0.28
CA CYS A 76 4.52 -1.94 0.90
C CYS A 76 5.41 -1.76 2.12
N ASP A 77 5.19 -0.69 2.87
CA ASP A 77 6.00 -0.35 4.03
C ASP A 77 5.13 -0.24 5.27
N ALA A 78 5.65 -0.74 6.39
CA ALA A 78 5.04 -0.51 7.69
C ALA A 78 5.18 0.97 8.05
N ALA A 79 4.16 1.51 8.69
CA ALA A 79 4.11 2.93 9.04
C ALA A 79 3.52 3.12 10.43
N CYS A 80 3.81 4.26 11.01
CA CYS A 80 3.08 4.74 12.17
C CYS A 80 2.56 6.14 11.85
N THR A 81 1.60 6.62 12.63
CA THR A 81 1.14 8.00 12.50
C THR A 81 2.22 8.95 13.02
N ALA A 82 2.15 10.20 12.60
CA ALA A 82 3.05 11.23 13.13
C ALA A 82 2.93 11.33 14.65
N GLU A 83 1.70 11.22 15.17
CA GLU A 83 1.43 11.24 16.60
C GLU A 83 2.14 10.10 17.33
N GLN A 84 2.05 8.88 16.80
CA GLN A 84 2.76 7.73 17.34
C GLN A 84 4.28 7.92 17.28
N GLY A 85 4.77 8.47 16.17
CA GLY A 85 6.18 8.77 16.00
C GLY A 85 6.69 9.76 17.04
N LEU A 86 5.90 10.79 17.34
CA LEU A 86 6.24 11.78 18.36
C LEU A 86 6.27 11.17 19.76
N GLN A 87 5.49 10.11 20.01
CA GLN A 87 5.51 9.40 21.27
C GLN A 87 6.72 8.46 21.38
N LEU A 88 7.13 7.85 20.29
CA LEU A 88 8.26 6.92 20.26
C LEU A 88 9.61 7.62 20.20
N GLY A 89 9.63 8.80 19.57
CA GLY A 89 10.87 9.53 19.31
C GLY A 89 11.73 9.81 20.54
N PRO A 90 11.17 10.35 21.63
CA PRO A 90 11.96 10.66 22.82
C PRO A 90 12.71 9.46 23.40
N ALA A 91 12.08 8.30 23.46
CA ALA A 91 12.72 7.09 23.95
C ALA A 91 13.86 6.63 23.04
N ILE A 92 13.68 6.78 21.73
CA ILE A 92 14.72 6.44 20.76
C ILE A 92 15.91 7.37 20.89
N LEU A 93 15.67 8.68 21.01
CA LEU A 93 16.73 9.66 21.20
C LEU A 93 17.49 9.42 22.49
N GLU A 94 16.79 9.10 23.56
CA GLU A 94 17.41 8.80 24.86
C GLU A 94 18.35 7.60 24.76
N ARG A 95 17.93 6.53 24.09
CA ARG A 95 18.78 5.35 23.90
C ARG A 95 20.02 5.64 23.05
N ARG A 96 19.91 6.55 22.09
CA ARG A 96 21.02 6.92 21.22
C ARG A 96 22.06 7.78 21.95
N GLN A 97 21.63 8.54 22.96
CA GLN A 97 22.51 9.39 23.77
C GLN A 97 23.18 8.63 24.92
N GLY A 98 22.53 7.57 25.34
CA GLY A 98 23.05 6.72 26.41
C GLY A 98 23.97 5.66 25.89
#